data_87ea5b922d47bdd699511367a0453f71
#
_entry.id   87ea5b922d47bdd699511367a0453f71
#
_cell.length_a   1.000
_cell.length_b   1.000
_cell.length_c   1.000
_cell.angle_alpha   90.00
_cell.angle_beta   90.00
_cell.angle_gamma   90.00
#
_symmetry.space_group_name_H-M   'P 1'
#
loop_
_entity.id
_entity.type
_entity.pdbx_description
1 polymer ?
#
loop_
_entity_poly.entity_id
_entity_poly.type
_entity_poly.pdbx_seq_one_letter_code
_entity_poly.pdbx_strand_id
1 'polypeptide(L)'
;ENVVIGKGTKIWHFSHIQSGSIIGKKCSIGQNVNIGNNVKIGNHVKIQNNVSVYEGVELEDYVFCGPSMVFTNIKVPRSEFPQRGSDFYLKTLVKKSASIGANATIVCGVTIGEYSMIGSGAVVTKDVPPYALVIGNPGRVVGKVDNKGKRID
;
A
#
# COMPACT_ATOMS: atom_id res chain seq x y z
N GLU A 1 15.88 8.71 -11.65
CA GLU A 1 15.96 8.48 -13.11
C GLU A 1 14.84 7.53 -13.56
N ASN A 2 14.35 7.67 -14.79
CA ASN A 2 13.32 6.81 -15.40
C ASN A 2 12.00 6.71 -14.59
N VAL A 3 11.59 7.78 -13.94
CA VAL A 3 10.30 7.88 -13.26
C VAL A 3 9.25 8.34 -14.26
N VAL A 4 8.09 7.65 -14.26
CA VAL A 4 6.93 8.02 -15.08
C VAL A 4 5.79 8.45 -14.17
N ILE A 5 5.23 9.64 -14.40
CA ILE A 5 4.11 10.17 -13.63
C ILE A 5 2.98 10.55 -14.59
N GLY A 6 1.80 9.95 -14.39
CA GLY A 6 0.64 10.16 -15.21
C GLY A 6 0.03 11.55 -15.07
N LYS A 7 -0.66 12.00 -16.11
CA LYS A 7 -1.29 13.32 -16.18
C LYS A 7 -2.28 13.53 -15.02
N GLY A 8 -2.23 14.70 -14.40
CA GLY A 8 -3.14 15.09 -13.33
C GLY A 8 -2.79 14.54 -11.95
N THR A 9 -1.69 13.83 -11.81
CA THR A 9 -1.17 13.40 -10.51
C THR A 9 -0.56 14.58 -9.77
N LYS A 10 -0.90 14.69 -8.47
CA LYS A 10 -0.41 15.72 -7.55
C LYS A 10 0.49 15.08 -6.52
N ILE A 11 1.65 15.69 -6.30
CA ILE A 11 2.64 15.24 -5.32
C ILE A 11 2.95 16.42 -4.41
N TRP A 12 2.74 16.21 -3.12
CA TRP A 12 2.93 17.23 -2.10
C TRP A 12 4.37 17.28 -1.59
N HIS A 13 4.67 18.22 -0.72
CA HIS A 13 6.00 18.57 -0.25
C HIS A 13 6.74 17.39 0.41
N PHE A 14 8.06 17.40 0.27
CA PHE A 14 8.99 16.46 0.91
C PHE A 14 8.78 14.99 0.51
N SER A 15 8.14 14.74 -0.61
CA SER A 15 7.99 13.38 -1.13
C SER A 15 9.16 13.02 -2.05
N HIS A 16 9.59 11.77 -1.97
CA HIS A 16 10.69 11.21 -2.75
C HIS A 16 10.19 10.05 -3.59
N ILE A 17 10.46 10.11 -4.88
CA ILE A 17 10.12 9.06 -5.84
C ILE A 17 11.41 8.53 -6.43
N GLN A 18 11.68 7.25 -6.20
CA GLN A 18 12.92 6.60 -6.61
C GLN A 18 12.84 6.07 -8.04
N SER A 19 14.00 5.69 -8.56
CA SER A 19 14.20 5.30 -9.96
C SER A 19 13.30 4.16 -10.40
N GLY A 20 12.85 4.21 -11.64
CA GLY A 20 12.07 3.15 -12.27
C GLY A 20 10.61 3.07 -11.83
N SER A 21 10.16 3.94 -10.93
CA SER A 21 8.78 3.94 -10.45
C SER A 21 7.81 4.47 -11.51
N ILE A 22 6.64 3.88 -11.58
CA ILE A 22 5.55 4.24 -12.48
C ILE A 22 4.33 4.61 -11.65
N ILE A 23 3.89 5.85 -11.74
CA ILE A 23 2.68 6.35 -11.07
C ILE A 23 1.65 6.70 -12.13
N GLY A 24 0.44 6.19 -11.97
CA GLY A 24 -0.66 6.42 -12.89
C GLY A 24 -1.18 7.85 -12.91
N LYS A 25 -2.33 8.03 -13.58
CA LYS A 25 -2.98 9.34 -13.76
C LYS A 25 -3.84 9.69 -12.55
N LYS A 26 -3.99 11.01 -12.30
CA LYS A 26 -4.92 11.56 -11.29
C LYS A 26 -4.74 10.99 -9.88
N CYS A 27 -3.51 10.62 -9.52
CA CYS A 27 -3.16 10.23 -8.17
C CYS A 27 -2.98 11.44 -7.26
N SER A 28 -3.08 11.24 -5.96
CA SER A 28 -2.76 12.23 -4.93
C SER A 28 -1.77 11.61 -3.95
N ILE A 29 -0.54 12.11 -3.98
CA ILE A 29 0.55 11.66 -3.11
C ILE A 29 0.77 12.73 -2.05
N GLY A 30 0.54 12.38 -0.80
CA GLY A 30 0.64 13.29 0.34
C GLY A 30 2.06 13.75 0.65
N GLN A 31 2.19 14.48 1.74
CA GLN A 31 3.50 14.97 2.19
C GLN A 31 4.33 13.85 2.79
N ASN A 32 5.66 13.96 2.65
CA ASN A 32 6.61 13.03 3.26
C ASN A 32 6.30 11.57 2.90
N VAL A 33 5.98 11.33 1.64
CA VAL A 33 5.77 9.99 1.07
C VAL A 33 7.05 9.56 0.37
N ASN A 34 7.48 8.33 0.62
CA ASN A 34 8.58 7.72 -0.11
C ASN A 34 8.06 6.61 -1.01
N ILE A 35 8.32 6.72 -2.30
CA ILE A 35 8.04 5.68 -3.29
C ILE A 35 9.37 5.04 -3.66
N GLY A 36 9.55 3.77 -3.34
CA GLY A 36 10.76 2.99 -3.58
C GLY A 36 11.02 2.72 -5.06
N ASN A 37 12.17 2.12 -5.35
CA ASN A 37 12.54 1.77 -6.73
C ASN A 37 11.53 0.81 -7.35
N ASN A 38 11.28 0.98 -8.63
CA ASN A 38 10.49 0.06 -9.45
C ASN A 38 9.05 -0.17 -8.96
N VAL A 39 8.53 0.70 -8.08
CA VAL A 39 7.15 0.61 -7.58
C VAL A 39 6.17 0.95 -8.69
N LYS A 40 5.09 0.20 -8.77
CA LYS A 40 3.98 0.45 -9.71
C LYS A 40 2.74 0.90 -8.95
N ILE A 41 2.22 2.05 -9.32
CA ILE A 41 1.01 2.63 -8.76
C ILE A 41 0.03 2.92 -9.90
N GLY A 42 -1.17 2.39 -9.79
CA GLY A 42 -2.25 2.56 -10.76
C GLY A 42 -2.80 3.98 -10.82
N ASN A 43 -3.97 4.13 -11.44
CA ASN A 43 -4.63 5.42 -11.60
C ASN A 43 -5.52 5.75 -10.39
N HIS A 44 -5.74 7.04 -10.12
CA HIS A 44 -6.63 7.52 -9.05
C HIS A 44 -6.28 7.02 -7.64
N VAL A 45 -5.03 6.63 -7.42
CA VAL A 45 -4.55 6.19 -6.10
C VAL A 45 -4.37 7.39 -5.19
N LYS A 46 -4.76 7.25 -3.93
CA LYS A 46 -4.52 8.25 -2.88
C LYS A 46 -3.60 7.68 -1.82
N ILE A 47 -2.46 8.29 -1.64
CA ILE A 47 -1.51 7.96 -0.58
C ILE A 47 -1.44 9.17 0.35
N GLN A 48 -1.82 8.98 1.59
CA GLN A 48 -1.83 10.05 2.59
C GLN A 48 -0.42 10.30 3.12
N ASN A 49 -0.27 11.27 4.02
CA ASN A 49 1.02 11.70 4.54
C ASN A 49 1.78 10.58 5.28
N ASN A 50 3.10 10.66 5.25
CA ASN A 50 4.00 9.82 6.03
C ASN A 50 3.90 8.31 5.69
N VAL A 51 3.75 7.98 4.43
CA VAL A 51 3.69 6.60 3.94
C VAL A 51 4.93 6.29 3.11
N SER A 52 5.54 5.14 3.34
CA SER A 52 6.57 4.58 2.47
C SER A 52 6.01 3.38 1.71
N VAL A 53 6.06 3.45 0.39
CA VAL A 53 5.72 2.34 -0.51
C VAL A 53 7.04 1.76 -1.01
N TYR A 54 7.49 0.68 -0.40
CA TYR A 54 8.78 0.08 -0.70
C TYR A 54 8.77 -0.73 -2.00
N GLU A 55 9.95 -0.93 -2.57
CA GLU A 55 10.14 -1.87 -3.69
C GLU A 55 9.54 -3.25 -3.34
N GLY A 56 8.80 -3.82 -4.28
CA GLY A 56 8.03 -5.05 -4.10
C GLY A 56 6.54 -4.82 -3.85
N VAL A 57 6.13 -3.60 -3.52
CA VAL A 57 4.71 -3.24 -3.36
C VAL A 57 4.14 -2.76 -4.69
N GLU A 58 2.97 -3.24 -5.05
CA GLU A 58 2.19 -2.79 -6.21
C GLU A 58 0.78 -2.37 -5.74
N LEU A 59 0.35 -1.18 -6.18
CA LEU A 59 -0.98 -0.64 -5.89
C LEU A 59 -1.77 -0.54 -7.19
N GLU A 60 -2.90 -1.21 -7.27
CA GLU A 60 -3.83 -1.10 -8.40
C GLU A 60 -4.65 0.21 -8.34
N ASP A 61 -5.51 0.41 -9.33
CA ASP A 61 -6.32 1.64 -9.45
C ASP A 61 -7.20 1.87 -8.21
N TYR A 62 -7.41 3.13 -7.86
CA TYR A 62 -8.31 3.57 -6.79
C TYR A 62 -7.93 3.08 -5.39
N VAL A 63 -6.75 2.55 -5.17
CA VAL A 63 -6.28 2.18 -3.83
C VAL A 63 -6.14 3.42 -2.95
N PHE A 64 -6.53 3.29 -1.69
CA PHE A 64 -6.34 4.30 -0.66
C PHE A 64 -5.38 3.79 0.41
N CYS A 65 -4.31 4.56 0.66
CA CYS A 65 -3.39 4.34 1.77
C CYS A 65 -3.56 5.44 2.80
N GLY A 66 -4.06 5.10 3.97
CA GLY A 66 -4.28 6.03 5.08
C GLY A 66 -2.99 6.62 5.66
N PRO A 67 -3.07 7.74 6.37
CA PRO A 67 -1.87 8.41 6.91
C PRO A 67 -1.11 7.49 7.86
N SER A 68 0.21 7.52 7.71
CA SER A 68 1.13 6.74 8.55
C SER A 68 0.91 5.22 8.54
N MET A 69 0.21 4.68 7.55
CA MET A 69 0.18 3.24 7.37
C MET A 69 1.56 2.74 6.95
N VAL A 70 1.85 1.47 7.18
CA VAL A 70 3.18 0.89 6.98
C VAL A 70 3.11 -0.32 6.04
N PHE A 71 3.94 -0.30 5.00
CA PHE A 71 4.32 -1.50 4.25
C PHE A 71 5.69 -1.99 4.72
N THR A 72 5.93 -3.28 4.65
CA THR A 72 7.26 -3.88 4.76
C THR A 72 7.61 -4.59 3.45
N ASN A 73 8.88 -4.97 3.24
CA ASN A 73 9.28 -5.75 2.06
C ASN A 73 10.28 -6.87 2.41
N ILE A 74 10.81 -6.89 3.63
CA ILE A 74 11.67 -7.95 4.15
C ILE A 74 10.99 -8.58 5.35
N LYS A 75 10.79 -9.90 5.31
CA LYS A 75 10.01 -10.60 6.34
C LYS A 75 10.79 -10.80 7.64
N VAL A 76 12.08 -11.05 7.56
CA VAL A 76 12.96 -11.32 8.72
C VAL A 76 14.21 -10.45 8.66
N PRO A 77 14.09 -9.13 8.86
CA PRO A 77 15.22 -8.22 8.75
C PRO A 77 16.23 -8.46 9.88
N ARG A 78 17.52 -8.44 9.53
CA ARG A 78 18.64 -8.50 10.44
C ARG A 78 19.76 -7.60 9.96
N SER A 79 20.19 -6.65 10.76
CA SER A 79 21.27 -5.73 10.39
C SER A 79 22.59 -6.45 10.14
N GLU A 80 22.88 -7.47 10.93
CA GLU A 80 24.10 -8.30 10.80
C GLU A 80 24.13 -9.13 9.51
N PHE A 81 22.94 -9.48 8.99
CA PHE A 81 22.77 -10.24 7.74
C PHE A 81 21.91 -9.45 6.77
N PRO A 82 22.45 -8.38 6.14
CA PRO A 82 21.66 -7.49 5.33
C PRO A 82 21.12 -8.18 4.09
N GLN A 83 19.81 -8.01 3.87
CA GLN A 83 19.10 -8.49 2.68
C GLN A 83 18.81 -7.30 1.78
N ARG A 84 19.55 -7.20 0.69
CA ARG A 84 19.40 -6.08 -0.27
C ARG A 84 19.13 -6.61 -1.66
N GLY A 85 18.30 -5.86 -2.39
CA GLY A 85 17.94 -6.17 -3.76
C GLY A 85 16.63 -6.94 -3.88
N SER A 86 16.08 -6.90 -5.09
CA SER A 86 14.74 -7.42 -5.41
C SER A 86 14.53 -8.90 -5.09
N ASP A 87 15.59 -9.69 -5.07
CA ASP A 87 15.51 -11.12 -4.77
C ASP A 87 15.07 -11.41 -3.32
N PHE A 88 15.30 -10.47 -2.41
CA PHE A 88 14.92 -10.56 -1.00
C PHE A 88 13.57 -9.93 -0.69
N TYR A 89 13.05 -9.09 -1.59
CA TYR A 89 11.83 -8.34 -1.34
C TYR A 89 10.61 -9.17 -1.67
N LEU A 90 9.79 -9.46 -0.66
CA LEU A 90 8.52 -10.15 -0.86
C LEU A 90 7.49 -9.19 -1.45
N LYS A 91 6.85 -9.64 -2.52
CA LYS A 91 5.85 -8.84 -3.22
C LYS A 91 4.57 -8.70 -2.41
N THR A 92 4.04 -7.49 -2.36
CA THR A 92 2.73 -7.18 -1.78
C THR A 92 1.87 -6.54 -2.86
N LEU A 93 0.71 -7.10 -3.10
CA LEU A 93 -0.25 -6.59 -4.09
C LEU A 93 -1.48 -6.03 -3.37
N VAL A 94 -1.78 -4.76 -3.61
CA VAL A 94 -3.03 -4.13 -3.16
C VAL A 94 -3.93 -3.95 -4.37
N LYS A 95 -5.02 -4.70 -4.40
CA LYS A 95 -5.94 -4.74 -5.53
C LYS A 95 -6.86 -3.53 -5.57
N LYS A 96 -7.48 -3.35 -6.73
CA LYS A 96 -8.34 -2.20 -7.07
C LYS A 96 -9.30 -1.83 -5.94
N SER A 97 -9.38 -0.54 -5.65
CA SER A 97 -10.31 0.06 -4.69
C SER A 97 -10.20 -0.46 -3.24
N ALA A 98 -9.17 -1.19 -2.90
CA ALA A 98 -8.90 -1.53 -1.51
C ALA A 98 -8.48 -0.27 -0.72
N SER A 99 -8.90 -0.20 0.54
CA SER A 99 -8.59 0.91 1.44
C SER A 99 -7.84 0.40 2.66
N ILE A 100 -6.73 1.04 2.99
CA ILE A 100 -5.90 0.72 4.15
C ILE A 100 -5.99 1.88 5.13
N GLY A 101 -6.50 1.60 6.33
CA GLY A 101 -6.71 2.59 7.38
C GLY A 101 -5.43 3.18 7.96
N ALA A 102 -5.55 4.32 8.63
CA ALA A 102 -4.44 5.00 9.28
C ALA A 102 -3.70 4.08 10.26
N ASN A 103 -2.37 4.19 10.30
CA ASN A 103 -1.50 3.39 11.17
C ASN A 103 -1.62 1.86 11.02
N ALA A 104 -2.29 1.35 9.99
CA ALA A 104 -2.30 -0.07 9.71
C ALA A 104 -0.92 -0.53 9.23
N THR A 105 -0.57 -1.77 9.51
CA THR A 105 0.67 -2.39 9.05
C THR A 105 0.34 -3.57 8.14
N ILE A 106 0.90 -3.55 6.93
CA ILE A 106 0.80 -4.66 5.97
C ILE A 106 2.14 -5.38 5.95
N VAL A 107 2.18 -6.56 6.52
CA VAL A 107 3.37 -7.42 6.46
C VAL A 107 3.53 -7.94 5.04
N CYS A 108 4.74 -7.90 4.52
CA CYS A 108 5.03 -8.22 3.12
C CYS A 108 4.66 -9.66 2.72
N GLY A 109 4.43 -9.86 1.43
CA GLY A 109 4.12 -11.15 0.86
C GLY A 109 2.63 -11.49 0.85
N VAL A 110 1.75 -10.51 1.03
CA VAL A 110 0.30 -10.70 1.03
C VAL A 110 -0.38 -9.99 -0.13
N THR A 111 -1.54 -10.48 -0.51
CA THR A 111 -2.47 -9.82 -1.43
C THR A 111 -3.65 -9.26 -0.66
N ILE A 112 -3.90 -7.98 -0.82
CA ILE A 112 -5.09 -7.30 -0.28
C ILE A 112 -6.15 -7.31 -1.39
N GLY A 113 -7.25 -8.01 -1.16
CA GLY A 113 -8.32 -8.20 -2.14
C GLY A 113 -9.03 -6.90 -2.51
N GLU A 114 -9.57 -6.88 -3.71
CA GLU A 114 -10.28 -5.71 -4.25
C GLU A 114 -11.43 -5.27 -3.34
N TYR A 115 -11.65 -3.97 -3.25
CA TYR A 115 -12.71 -3.35 -2.43
C TYR A 115 -12.66 -3.71 -0.94
N SER A 116 -11.61 -4.38 -0.45
CA SER A 116 -11.48 -4.67 0.97
C SER A 116 -11.19 -3.42 1.80
N MET A 117 -11.52 -3.47 3.06
CA MET A 117 -11.29 -2.40 4.02
C MET A 117 -10.43 -2.91 5.17
N ILE A 118 -9.23 -2.34 5.30
CA ILE A 118 -8.35 -2.60 6.43
C ILE A 118 -8.56 -1.49 7.45
N GLY A 119 -9.02 -1.86 8.63
CA GLY A 119 -9.27 -0.91 9.71
C GLY A 119 -7.99 -0.24 10.20
N SER A 120 -8.15 0.96 10.75
CA SER A 120 -7.03 1.71 11.34
C SER A 120 -6.32 0.89 12.42
N GLY A 121 -4.99 0.91 12.42
CA GLY A 121 -4.17 0.17 13.38
C GLY A 121 -4.15 -1.35 13.21
N ALA A 122 -4.82 -1.91 12.22
CA ALA A 122 -4.78 -3.35 11.98
C ALA A 122 -3.40 -3.81 11.51
N VAL A 123 -3.01 -5.03 11.88
CA VAL A 123 -1.78 -5.68 11.40
C VAL A 123 -2.13 -6.87 10.53
N VAL A 124 -1.99 -6.69 9.22
CA VAL A 124 -2.32 -7.71 8.22
C VAL A 124 -1.12 -8.62 7.98
N THR A 125 -1.29 -9.92 8.27
CA THR A 125 -0.24 -10.94 8.16
C THR A 125 -0.56 -12.04 7.16
N LYS A 126 -1.75 -12.01 6.56
CA LYS A 126 -2.27 -13.01 5.60
C LYS A 126 -3.02 -12.31 4.48
N ASP A 127 -3.22 -13.02 3.39
CA ASP A 127 -4.07 -12.53 2.29
C ASP A 127 -5.46 -12.13 2.79
N VAL A 128 -5.98 -11.06 2.20
CA VAL A 128 -7.30 -10.53 2.51
C VAL A 128 -8.24 -10.80 1.34
N PRO A 129 -9.39 -11.47 1.56
CA PRO A 129 -10.37 -11.69 0.51
C PRO A 129 -10.96 -10.37 -0.03
N PRO A 130 -11.47 -10.37 -1.27
CA PRO A 130 -12.23 -9.22 -1.78
C PRO A 130 -13.39 -8.84 -0.86
N TYR A 131 -13.65 -7.54 -0.74
CA TYR A 131 -14.74 -6.98 0.08
C TYR A 131 -14.68 -7.30 1.57
N ALA A 132 -13.60 -7.89 2.06
CA ALA A 132 -13.46 -8.19 3.49
C ALA A 132 -13.20 -6.93 4.32
N LEU A 133 -13.79 -6.89 5.51
CA LEU A 133 -13.43 -5.95 6.57
C LEU A 133 -12.46 -6.63 7.53
N VAL A 134 -11.26 -6.09 7.65
CA VAL A 134 -10.21 -6.61 8.54
C VAL A 134 -9.92 -5.61 9.63
N ILE A 135 -9.90 -6.05 10.89
CA ILE A 135 -9.51 -5.23 12.04
C ILE A 135 -8.61 -6.00 13.00
N GLY A 136 -7.90 -5.26 13.81
CA GLY A 136 -7.16 -5.77 14.97
C GLY A 136 -5.71 -6.16 14.69
N ASN A 137 -5.05 -6.63 15.74
CA ASN A 137 -3.69 -7.14 15.72
C ASN A 137 -3.62 -8.46 16.52
N PRO A 138 -3.40 -9.61 15.85
CA PRO A 138 -3.31 -9.77 14.40
C PRO A 138 -4.65 -9.49 13.71
N GLY A 139 -4.57 -8.98 12.48
CA GLY A 139 -5.76 -8.66 11.68
C GLY A 139 -6.65 -9.87 11.42
N ARG A 140 -7.95 -9.71 11.61
CA ARG A 140 -8.96 -10.76 11.36
C ARG A 140 -10.08 -10.20 10.50
N VAL A 141 -10.59 -11.01 9.59
CA VAL A 141 -11.80 -10.71 8.86
C VAL A 141 -12.97 -10.75 9.85
N VAL A 142 -13.66 -9.63 9.98
CA VAL A 142 -14.79 -9.46 10.92
C VAL A 142 -16.09 -9.14 10.21
N GLY A 143 -16.10 -9.12 8.90
CA GLY A 143 -17.27 -8.85 8.11
C GLY A 143 -16.96 -8.52 6.67
N LYS A 144 -17.95 -7.99 5.98
CA LYS A 144 -17.88 -7.55 4.59
C LYS A 144 -18.28 -6.09 4.43
N VAL A 145 -17.81 -5.48 3.37
CA VAL A 145 -18.18 -4.12 2.98
C VAL A 145 -18.74 -4.10 1.56
N ASP A 146 -19.52 -3.09 1.25
CA ASP A 146 -19.95 -2.80 -0.12
C ASP A 146 -18.84 -2.07 -0.91
N ASN A 147 -19.12 -1.72 -2.17
CA ASN A 147 -18.19 -0.99 -3.03
C ASN A 147 -17.92 0.46 -2.58
N LYS A 148 -18.63 0.95 -1.58
CA LYS A 148 -18.40 2.27 -0.94
C LYS A 148 -17.66 2.14 0.40
N GLY A 149 -17.30 0.92 0.80
CA GLY A 149 -16.63 0.64 2.08
C GLY A 149 -17.57 0.58 3.29
N LYS A 150 -18.89 0.60 3.08
CA LYS A 150 -19.86 0.49 4.17
C LYS A 150 -20.05 -0.99 4.54
N ARG A 151 -20.02 -1.28 5.84
CA ARG A 151 -20.27 -2.63 6.35
C ARG A 151 -21.71 -3.09 6.01
N ILE A 152 -21.85 -4.34 5.56
CA ILE A 152 -23.11 -4.92 5.07
C ILE A 152 -23.56 -6.18 5.80
N ASP A 153 -22.84 -6.58 6.85
CA ASP A 153 -23.14 -7.76 7.69
C ASP A 153 -23.06 -7.44 9.18
#